data_1421618058b8891231f5edc32a81b5f7
#
_entry.id   1421618058b8891231f5edc32a81b5f7
#
_cell.length_a   1.000
_cell.length_b   1.000
_cell.length_c   1.000
_cell.angle_alpha   90.00
_cell.angle_beta   90.00
_cell.angle_gamma   90.00
#
_symmetry.space_group_name_H-M   'P 1'
#
loop_
_entity.id
_entity.type
_entity.pdbx_description
1 polymer ?
#
loop_
_entity_poly.entity_id
_entity_poly.type
_entity_poly.pdbx_seq_one_letter_code
_entity_poly.pdbx_strand_id
1 'polypeptide(L)'
;MSELTELRWHGRGGQGAKTAALLLADVAFKTGKHVQGFPEYGPERMGAPITAYDRISDTEIRVHSNIYDPDYVVVVDETLLHSVHVTEGLKEDGAILVRQVMRSVRCLVDTRDVFIRLMPERYA
;
A
#
# COMPACT_ATOMS: atom_id res chain seq x y z
N MET A 1 16.95 -8.92 9.88
CA MET A 1 15.53 -8.53 9.76
C MET A 1 15.39 -7.09 10.18
N SER A 2 14.78 -6.29 9.35
CA SER A 2 14.55 -4.88 9.69
C SER A 2 13.46 -4.76 10.74
N GLU A 3 13.71 -4.00 11.77
CA GLU A 3 12.70 -3.70 12.79
C GLU A 3 11.63 -2.75 12.26
N LEU A 4 11.94 -2.04 11.16
CA LEU A 4 11.07 -1.08 10.53
C LEU A 4 10.45 -1.70 9.27
N THR A 5 9.14 -1.73 9.22
CA THR A 5 8.37 -2.16 8.05
C THR A 5 7.73 -0.96 7.41
N GLU A 6 7.92 -0.80 6.11
CA GLU A 6 7.41 0.33 5.35
C GLU A 6 6.47 -0.15 4.26
N LEU A 7 5.29 0.47 4.19
CA LEU A 7 4.26 0.15 3.21
C LEU A 7 3.89 1.40 2.42
N ARG A 8 3.67 1.21 1.12
CA ARG A 8 3.16 2.25 0.26
C ARG A 8 1.85 1.79 -0.36
N TRP A 9 0.84 2.64 -0.25
CA TRP A 9 -0.50 2.37 -0.75
C TRP A 9 -0.74 3.20 -2.00
N HIS A 10 -1.21 2.55 -3.05
CA HIS A 10 -1.63 3.21 -4.29
C HIS A 10 -3.12 3.01 -4.50
N GLY A 11 -3.81 4.07 -4.77
CA GLY A 11 -5.25 4.04 -5.05
C GLY A 11 -5.66 5.28 -5.83
N ARG A 12 -6.96 5.44 -6.01
CA ARG A 12 -7.53 6.67 -6.56
C ARG A 12 -8.33 7.39 -5.51
N GLY A 13 -8.45 8.70 -5.63
CA GLY A 13 -9.25 9.50 -4.71
C GLY A 13 -10.67 8.92 -4.60
N GLY A 14 -11.16 8.77 -3.37
CA GLY A 14 -12.47 8.21 -3.08
C GLY A 14 -12.53 6.69 -2.91
N GLN A 15 -11.43 5.97 -3.10
CA GLN A 15 -11.41 4.50 -2.96
C GLN A 15 -11.06 4.00 -1.56
N GLY A 16 -10.69 4.90 -0.67
CA GLY A 16 -10.39 4.53 0.72
C GLY A 16 -8.97 4.07 0.99
N ALA A 17 -8.03 4.25 0.05
CA ALA A 17 -6.63 3.87 0.27
C ALA A 17 -6.02 4.62 1.46
N LYS A 18 -6.25 5.92 1.54
CA LYS A 18 -5.81 6.75 2.66
C LYS A 18 -6.41 6.28 3.98
N THR A 19 -7.71 6.01 3.99
CA THR A 19 -8.42 5.51 5.17
C THR A 19 -7.88 4.15 5.59
N ALA A 20 -7.62 3.26 4.63
CA ALA A 20 -7.06 1.93 4.90
C ALA A 20 -5.65 2.03 5.51
N ALA A 21 -4.82 2.93 4.99
CA ALA A 21 -3.48 3.15 5.53
C ALA A 21 -3.55 3.63 6.99
N LEU A 22 -4.43 4.58 7.28
CA LEU A 22 -4.61 5.09 8.65
C LEU A 22 -5.18 4.02 9.58
N LEU A 23 -6.08 3.18 9.07
CA LEU A 23 -6.65 2.08 9.85
C LEU A 23 -5.57 1.03 10.20
N LEU A 24 -4.71 0.69 9.26
CA LEU A 24 -3.60 -0.23 9.53
C LEU A 24 -2.66 0.33 10.60
N ALA A 25 -2.34 1.61 10.53
CA ALA A 25 -1.51 2.27 11.54
C ALA A 25 -2.18 2.18 12.92
N ASP A 26 -3.48 2.43 13.01
CA ASP A 26 -4.22 2.36 14.26
C ASP A 26 -4.22 0.96 14.85
N VAL A 27 -4.44 -0.05 14.04
CA VAL A 27 -4.41 -1.46 14.46
C VAL A 27 -3.01 -1.83 14.96
N ALA A 28 -1.97 -1.47 14.23
CA ALA A 28 -0.59 -1.76 14.65
C ALA A 28 -0.24 -1.04 15.95
N PHE A 29 -0.68 0.19 16.12
CA PHE A 29 -0.47 0.95 17.36
C PHE A 29 -1.08 0.22 18.56
N LYS A 30 -2.30 -0.30 18.39
CA LYS A 30 -3.01 -1.04 19.44
C LYS A 30 -2.31 -2.35 19.83
N THR A 31 -1.46 -2.88 18.97
CA THR A 31 -0.66 -4.07 19.28
C THR A 31 0.68 -3.74 19.98
N GLY A 32 0.92 -2.46 20.28
CA GLY A 32 2.13 -2.01 20.96
C GLY A 32 3.26 -1.57 20.06
N LYS A 33 3.00 -1.44 18.76
CA LYS A 33 4.01 -0.98 17.80
C LYS A 33 4.06 0.54 17.72
N HIS A 34 5.21 1.07 17.32
CA HIS A 34 5.34 2.45 16.91
C HIS A 34 4.90 2.56 15.45
N VAL A 35 4.11 3.57 15.13
CA VAL A 35 3.52 3.70 13.81
C VAL A 35 3.58 5.13 13.30
N GLN A 36 3.66 5.26 11.97
CA GLN A 36 3.39 6.51 11.25
C GLN A 36 2.48 6.15 10.07
N GLY A 37 1.35 6.82 9.99
CA GLY A 37 0.45 6.68 8.83
C GLY A 37 0.19 8.06 8.27
N PHE A 38 0.46 8.28 7.00
CA PHE A 38 0.31 9.59 6.39
C PHE A 38 0.04 9.50 4.89
N PRO A 39 -0.77 10.43 4.35
CA PRO A 39 -0.96 10.52 2.91
C PRO A 39 0.20 11.27 2.27
N GLU A 40 0.37 11.11 0.98
CA GLU A 40 1.20 12.01 0.21
C GLU A 40 0.43 13.32 0.02
N TYR A 41 1.05 14.43 0.41
CA TYR A 41 0.40 15.73 0.33
C TYR A 41 0.42 16.26 -1.10
N GLY A 42 -0.73 16.69 -1.56
CA GLY A 42 -0.93 17.24 -2.88
C GLY A 42 -2.42 17.45 -3.14
N PRO A 43 -2.79 18.04 -4.30
CA PRO A 43 -4.20 18.21 -4.62
C PRO A 43 -4.88 16.85 -4.78
N GLU A 44 -5.81 16.56 -3.89
CA GLU A 44 -6.59 15.33 -3.94
C GLU A 44 -7.85 15.58 -4.76
N ARG A 45 -8.03 14.77 -5.82
CA ARG A 45 -9.21 14.82 -6.66
C ARG A 45 -9.84 13.43 -6.75
N MET A 46 -11.15 13.39 -6.80
CA MET A 46 -11.88 12.14 -7.01
C MET A 46 -11.39 11.44 -8.28
N GLY A 47 -10.99 10.18 -8.16
CA GLY A 47 -10.50 9.40 -9.29
C GLY A 47 -9.04 9.62 -9.66
N ALA A 48 -8.38 10.65 -9.17
CA ALA A 48 -6.96 10.87 -9.43
C ALA A 48 -6.10 9.90 -8.61
N PRO A 49 -4.92 9.48 -9.13
CA PRO A 49 -4.01 8.64 -8.36
C PRO A 49 -3.58 9.31 -7.06
N ILE A 50 -3.63 8.56 -5.97
CA ILE A 50 -3.15 9.01 -4.66
C ILE A 50 -2.21 7.98 -4.06
N THR A 51 -1.37 8.44 -3.17
CA THR A 51 -0.42 7.59 -2.46
C THR A 51 -0.55 7.84 -0.95
N ALA A 52 -0.45 6.79 -0.18
CA ALA A 52 -0.40 6.87 1.28
C ALA A 52 0.68 5.94 1.80
N TYR A 53 1.13 6.16 3.01
CA TYR A 53 2.26 5.46 3.58
C TYR A 53 2.00 5.01 5.00
N ASP A 54 2.58 3.85 5.36
CA ASP A 54 2.64 3.38 6.73
C ASP A 54 4.07 2.97 7.06
N ARG A 55 4.52 3.36 8.25
CA ARG A 55 5.72 2.82 8.90
C ARG A 55 5.31 2.16 10.20
N ILE A 56 5.78 0.94 10.40
CA ILE A 56 5.49 0.15 11.60
C ILE A 56 6.83 -0.35 12.14
N SER A 57 7.09 -0.13 13.42
CA SER A 57 8.36 -0.49 14.02
C SER A 57 8.19 -0.94 15.46
N ASP A 58 9.10 -1.78 15.92
CA ASP A 58 9.20 -2.16 17.33
C ASP A 58 9.82 -1.03 18.18
N THR A 59 10.54 -0.12 17.54
CA THR A 59 11.22 1.00 18.19
C THR A 59 10.71 2.34 17.67
N GLU A 60 11.06 3.42 18.36
CA GLU A 60 10.64 4.76 17.96
C GLU A 60 11.06 5.08 16.53
N ILE A 61 10.12 5.63 15.76
CA ILE A 61 10.36 6.01 14.37
C ILE A 61 10.76 7.48 14.32
N ARG A 62 11.96 7.75 13.83
CA ARG A 62 12.52 9.10 13.75
C ARG A 62 12.57 9.66 12.32
N VAL A 63 12.27 8.83 11.33
CA VAL A 63 12.24 9.23 9.93
C VAL A 63 10.92 9.93 9.63
N HIS A 64 10.96 11.04 8.90
CA HIS A 64 9.77 11.83 8.56
C HIS A 64 9.58 12.02 7.06
N SER A 65 10.45 11.44 6.24
CA SER A 65 10.33 11.52 4.78
C SER A 65 9.26 10.58 4.23
N ASN A 66 8.90 10.76 2.97
CA ASN A 66 8.11 9.78 2.25
C ASN A 66 8.86 8.45 2.17
N ILE A 67 8.14 7.38 1.85
CA ILE A 67 8.72 6.05 1.72
C ILE A 67 9.12 5.82 0.27
N TYR A 68 10.42 5.69 0.03
CA TYR A 68 10.98 5.49 -1.31
C TYR A 68 11.30 4.03 -1.60
N ASP A 69 11.61 3.25 -0.58
CA ASP A 69 12.00 1.84 -0.69
C ASP A 69 11.10 0.97 0.17
N PRO A 70 9.82 0.80 -0.20
CA PRO A 70 8.88 0.06 0.65
C PRO A 70 9.19 -1.43 0.70
N ASP A 71 8.85 -2.05 1.82
CA ASP A 71 8.84 -3.50 1.99
C ASP A 71 7.62 -4.12 1.32
N TYR A 72 6.50 -3.39 1.36
CA TYR A 72 5.23 -3.83 0.79
C TYR A 72 4.58 -2.70 0.00
N VAL A 73 3.98 -3.06 -1.13
CA VAL A 73 3.17 -2.14 -1.92
C VAL A 73 1.76 -2.71 -1.98
N VAL A 74 0.77 -1.88 -1.68
CA VAL A 74 -0.64 -2.25 -1.81
C VAL A 74 -1.27 -1.40 -2.91
N VAL A 75 -1.88 -2.06 -3.88
CA VAL A 75 -2.56 -1.40 -4.98
C VAL A 75 -4.05 -1.66 -4.86
N VAL A 76 -4.81 -0.62 -4.57
CA VAL A 76 -6.26 -0.71 -4.36
C VAL A 76 -7.02 -0.72 -5.68
N ASP A 77 -6.44 -0.13 -6.72
CA ASP A 77 -7.03 -0.10 -8.05
C ASP A 77 -6.05 -0.68 -9.07
N GLU A 78 -6.41 -1.82 -9.67
CA GLU A 78 -5.56 -2.52 -10.64
C GLU A 78 -5.23 -1.68 -11.88
N THR A 79 -6.06 -0.70 -12.23
CA THR A 79 -5.79 0.16 -13.39
C THR A 79 -4.55 1.01 -13.21
N LEU A 80 -4.12 1.22 -11.97
CA LEU A 80 -2.89 1.97 -11.68
C LEU A 80 -1.63 1.23 -12.10
N LEU A 81 -1.70 -0.10 -12.28
CA LEU A 81 -0.56 -0.89 -12.75
C LEU A 81 -0.09 -0.45 -14.13
N HIS A 82 -0.96 0.16 -14.92
CA HIS A 82 -0.64 0.61 -16.28
C HIS A 82 -0.20 2.07 -16.35
N SER A 83 -0.52 2.86 -15.35
CA SER A 83 -0.28 4.32 -15.39
C SER A 83 0.69 4.82 -14.35
N VAL A 84 0.95 4.05 -13.30
CA VAL A 84 1.83 4.43 -12.20
C VAL A 84 2.88 3.33 -11.98
N HIS A 85 4.12 3.74 -11.71
CA HIS A 85 5.20 2.81 -11.40
C HIS A 85 5.08 2.32 -9.95
N VAL A 86 4.09 1.48 -9.69
CA VAL A 86 3.74 1.07 -8.33
C VAL A 86 4.84 0.28 -7.62
N THR A 87 5.75 -0.34 -8.38
CA THR A 87 6.85 -1.13 -7.82
C THR A 87 8.13 -0.33 -7.66
N GLU A 88 8.13 0.96 -7.96
CA GLU A 88 9.33 1.79 -7.84
C GLU A 88 9.88 1.72 -6.42
N GLY A 89 11.15 1.36 -6.31
CA GLY A 89 11.83 1.27 -5.02
C GLY A 89 11.49 0.04 -4.18
N LEU A 90 10.56 -0.80 -4.62
CA LEU A 90 10.22 -2.01 -3.87
C LEU A 90 11.46 -2.89 -3.66
N LYS A 91 11.69 -3.31 -2.41
CA LYS A 91 12.83 -4.15 -2.07
C LYS A 91 12.75 -5.51 -2.74
N GLU A 92 13.91 -6.15 -2.99
CA GLU A 92 13.99 -7.43 -3.70
C GLU A 92 13.16 -8.53 -3.04
N ASP A 93 13.12 -8.55 -1.72
CA ASP A 93 12.32 -9.50 -0.94
C ASP A 93 10.94 -8.96 -0.58
N GLY A 94 10.58 -7.83 -1.18
CA GLY A 94 9.29 -7.19 -0.94
C GLY A 94 8.14 -7.90 -1.63
N ALA A 95 6.94 -7.53 -1.25
CA ALA A 95 5.72 -8.08 -1.80
C ALA A 95 4.79 -6.98 -2.30
N ILE A 96 4.03 -7.31 -3.33
CA ILE A 96 2.97 -6.44 -3.83
C ILE A 96 1.62 -7.12 -3.66
N LEU A 97 0.67 -6.40 -3.07
CA LEU A 97 -0.70 -6.83 -2.89
C LEU A 97 -1.56 -6.02 -3.84
N VAL A 98 -2.23 -6.68 -4.78
CA VAL A 98 -3.08 -6.01 -5.76
C VAL A 98 -4.51 -6.45 -5.57
N ARG A 99 -5.40 -5.49 -5.37
CA ARG A 99 -6.83 -5.75 -5.40
C ARG A 99 -7.29 -5.75 -6.85
N GLN A 100 -7.85 -6.87 -7.30
CA GLN A 100 -8.46 -6.99 -8.61
C GLN A 100 -9.98 -7.01 -8.48
N VAL A 101 -10.63 -6.17 -9.27
CA VAL A 101 -12.08 -6.20 -9.36
C VAL A 101 -12.45 -7.29 -10.38
N MET A 102 -13.09 -8.32 -9.91
CA MET A 102 -13.54 -9.43 -10.75
C MET A 102 -14.77 -9.00 -11.55
N ARG A 103 -14.63 -9.00 -12.86
CA ARG A 103 -15.73 -8.59 -13.77
C ARG A 103 -16.69 -9.73 -14.11
N SER A 104 -16.40 -10.95 -13.67
CA SER A 104 -17.24 -12.10 -13.94
C SER A 104 -18.21 -12.34 -12.79
N VAL A 105 -19.46 -12.59 -13.14
CA VAL A 105 -20.51 -12.90 -12.16
C VAL A 105 -20.16 -14.12 -11.31
N ARG A 106 -19.38 -15.05 -11.85
CA ARG A 106 -18.96 -16.26 -11.13
C ARG A 106 -18.00 -15.97 -9.97
N CYS A 107 -17.45 -14.78 -9.94
CA CYS A 107 -16.42 -14.40 -8.97
C CYS A 107 -16.94 -13.48 -7.88
N LEU A 108 -18.24 -13.20 -7.86
CA LEU A 108 -18.86 -12.24 -6.94
C LEU A 108 -18.78 -12.64 -5.47
N VAL A 109 -18.52 -13.89 -5.18
CA VAL A 109 -18.56 -14.42 -3.82
C VAL A 109 -17.16 -14.81 -3.34
N ASP A 110 -16.17 -14.63 -4.16
CA ASP A 110 -14.81 -15.05 -3.81
C ASP A 110 -14.08 -13.93 -3.07
N THR A 111 -13.81 -14.18 -1.81
CA THR A 111 -13.01 -13.27 -0.99
C THR A 111 -11.54 -13.21 -1.40
N ARG A 112 -11.19 -13.91 -2.46
CA ARG A 112 -9.84 -13.93 -3.03
C ARG A 112 -9.62 -12.87 -4.10
N ASP A 113 -10.32 -11.74 -4.01
CA ASP A 113 -10.08 -10.57 -4.87
C ASP A 113 -8.72 -9.92 -4.59
N VAL A 114 -8.00 -10.45 -3.64
CA VAL A 114 -6.71 -9.92 -3.22
C VAL A 114 -5.63 -10.96 -3.49
N PHE A 115 -4.64 -10.60 -4.32
CA PHE A 115 -3.49 -11.44 -4.60
C PHE A 115 -2.24 -10.87 -3.98
N ILE A 116 -1.52 -11.71 -3.25
CA ILE A 116 -0.16 -11.40 -2.85
C ILE A 116 0.76 -11.97 -3.93
N ARG A 117 1.49 -11.08 -4.60
CA ARG A 117 2.42 -11.51 -5.64
C ARG A 117 3.84 -11.09 -5.27
N LEU A 118 4.69 -12.07 -5.13
CA LEU A 118 6.12 -11.88 -5.03
C LEU A 118 6.66 -11.90 -6.46
N MET A 119 6.63 -10.74 -7.13
CA MET A 119 6.98 -10.69 -8.54
C MET A 119 7.68 -9.38 -8.92
N PRO A 120 8.83 -9.08 -8.34
CA PRO A 120 9.55 -7.87 -8.70
C PRO A 120 9.91 -7.82 -10.19
N GLU A 121 10.16 -8.97 -10.80
CA GLU A 121 10.57 -9.04 -12.21
C GLU A 121 9.47 -8.71 -13.21
N ARG A 122 8.21 -8.88 -12.85
CA ARG A 122 7.08 -8.61 -13.76
C ARG A 122 6.66 -7.17 -13.81
N TYR A 123 6.97 -6.43 -12.76
CA TYR A 123 6.54 -5.04 -12.62
C TYR A 123 7.70 -4.08 -12.52
N ALA A 124 8.90 -4.61 -12.59
CA ALA A 124 10.11 -3.80 -12.58
C ALA A 124 10.29 -3.01 -13.87
#